data_12567bd4235a8a877fcf1f97c0b5a40c
#
_entry.id   12567bd4235a8a877fcf1f97c0b5a40c
#
_cell.length_a   1.000
_cell.length_b   1.000
_cell.length_c   1.000
_cell.angle_alpha   90.00
_cell.angle_beta   90.00
_cell.angle_gamma   90.00
#
_symmetry.space_group_name_H-M   'P 1'
#
loop_
_entity.id
_entity.type
_entity.pdbx_description
1 polymer ?
#
loop_
_entity_poly.entity_id
_entity_poly.type
_entity_poly.pdbx_seq_one_letter_code
_entity_poly.pdbx_strand_id
1 'polypeptide(L)'
;MSENKRASGLSQDGFEIHRGVFSADEVEALRAEADRVANEAGSACVRNLNSRSELFRELSNSPMLREIFPSTPLSTVRSLLFDKTPQENWPVDWHQDLTIATKSEICCEGYGPWTVKDGVPHAHAPVDLLSQMVTARIHLDPTDAENGALMVVPGSHQMGRIPSELISEITSSSVTCECQPGDVLLMSPLILHSSRKSSIPNRRRILHFEYAPPNALDSRLCWHEA
;
A
#
# COMPACT_ATOMS: atom_id res chain seq x y z
N MET A 1 -7.67 -10.97 -35.62
CA MET A 1 -8.67 -10.51 -34.64
C MET A 1 -7.87 -10.09 -33.41
N SER A 2 -7.64 -8.79 -33.26
CA SER A 2 -6.92 -8.25 -32.10
C SER A 2 -7.85 -8.32 -30.90
N GLU A 3 -7.55 -9.16 -29.92
CA GLU A 3 -8.13 -9.08 -28.60
C GLU A 3 -7.86 -7.69 -28.03
N ASN A 4 -8.92 -6.91 -27.93
CA ASN A 4 -8.92 -5.64 -27.22
C ASN A 4 -8.74 -5.98 -25.74
N LYS A 5 -7.47 -6.09 -25.26
CA LYS A 5 -7.18 -6.17 -23.83
C LYS A 5 -7.77 -4.92 -23.20
N ARG A 6 -8.89 -5.06 -22.47
CA ARG A 6 -9.36 -4.01 -21.57
C ARG A 6 -8.15 -3.58 -20.74
N ALA A 7 -7.90 -2.26 -20.68
CA ALA A 7 -6.92 -1.73 -19.76
C ALA A 7 -7.24 -2.29 -18.36
N SER A 8 -6.22 -2.73 -17.62
CA SER A 8 -6.46 -3.24 -16.27
C SER A 8 -7.08 -2.14 -15.40
N GLY A 9 -7.92 -2.50 -14.44
CA GLY A 9 -8.52 -1.55 -13.50
C GLY A 9 -7.46 -0.63 -12.86
N LEU A 10 -6.26 -1.19 -12.58
CA LEU A 10 -5.15 -0.42 -12.03
C LEU A 10 -4.70 0.73 -12.93
N SER A 11 -4.65 0.57 -14.25
CA SER A 11 -4.21 1.64 -15.17
C SER A 11 -5.30 2.68 -15.43
N GLN A 12 -6.57 2.30 -15.39
CA GLN A 12 -7.70 3.17 -15.68
C GLN A 12 -8.21 3.87 -14.42
N ASP A 13 -8.45 3.10 -13.36
CA ASP A 13 -9.10 3.56 -12.13
C ASP A 13 -8.09 3.86 -11.01
N GLY A 14 -6.83 3.39 -11.16
CA GLY A 14 -5.76 3.54 -10.17
C GLY A 14 -5.80 2.48 -9.07
N PHE A 15 -6.73 1.53 -9.13
CA PHE A 15 -6.83 0.40 -8.20
C PHE A 15 -7.50 -0.80 -8.85
N GLU A 16 -7.25 -1.98 -8.28
CA GLU A 16 -7.86 -3.24 -8.71
C GLU A 16 -7.91 -4.22 -7.53
N ILE A 17 -9.01 -4.96 -7.36
CA ILE A 17 -9.16 -5.96 -6.30
C ILE A 17 -9.10 -7.35 -6.91
N HIS A 18 -8.08 -8.12 -6.51
CA HIS A 18 -7.93 -9.53 -6.84
C HIS A 18 -8.51 -10.38 -5.71
N ARG A 19 -9.52 -11.18 -6.01
CA ARG A 19 -10.27 -11.96 -5.03
C ARG A 19 -9.64 -13.32 -4.79
N GLY A 20 -9.55 -13.72 -3.51
CA GLY A 20 -9.14 -15.06 -3.12
C GLY A 20 -7.74 -15.45 -3.58
N VAL A 21 -6.80 -14.50 -3.60
CA VAL A 21 -5.40 -14.75 -3.99
C VAL A 21 -4.73 -15.72 -3.00
N PHE A 22 -5.08 -15.60 -1.72
CA PHE A 22 -4.58 -16.46 -0.66
C PHE A 22 -5.69 -17.34 -0.10
N SER A 23 -5.40 -18.62 0.13
CA SER A 23 -6.28 -19.58 0.77
C SER A 23 -6.50 -19.27 2.25
N ALA A 24 -7.51 -19.89 2.87
CA ALA A 24 -7.79 -19.73 4.30
C ALA A 24 -6.61 -20.15 5.18
N ASP A 25 -5.91 -21.24 4.82
CA ASP A 25 -4.77 -21.74 5.59
C ASP A 25 -3.57 -20.77 5.50
N GLU A 26 -3.31 -20.20 4.32
CA GLU A 26 -2.27 -19.17 4.14
C GLU A 26 -2.61 -17.92 4.93
N VAL A 27 -3.86 -17.46 4.89
CA VAL A 27 -4.31 -16.30 5.67
C VAL A 27 -4.12 -16.54 7.16
N GLU A 28 -4.41 -17.74 7.67
CA GLU A 28 -4.24 -18.05 9.09
C GLU A 28 -2.75 -18.05 9.50
N ALA A 29 -1.86 -18.58 8.65
CA ALA A 29 -0.42 -18.49 8.88
C ALA A 29 0.07 -17.03 8.90
N LEU A 30 -0.42 -16.20 7.95
CA LEU A 30 -0.09 -14.77 7.89
C LEU A 30 -0.64 -14.00 9.11
N ARG A 31 -1.81 -14.37 9.62
CA ARG A 31 -2.37 -13.80 10.86
C ARG A 31 -1.50 -14.08 12.07
N ALA A 32 -1.10 -15.33 12.22
CA ALA A 32 -0.24 -15.74 13.34
C ALA A 32 1.09 -14.97 13.33
N GLU A 33 1.68 -14.81 12.17
CA GLU A 33 2.93 -14.06 12.01
C GLU A 33 2.73 -12.56 12.23
N ALA A 34 1.60 -11.98 11.75
CA ALA A 34 1.26 -10.58 12.00
C ALA A 34 1.10 -10.30 13.50
N ASP A 35 0.48 -11.22 14.24
CA ASP A 35 0.33 -11.13 15.69
C ASP A 35 1.68 -11.17 16.41
N ARG A 36 2.57 -12.06 16.00
CA ARG A 36 3.93 -12.14 16.54
C ARG A 36 4.68 -10.83 16.34
N VAL A 37 4.70 -10.33 15.11
CA VAL A 37 5.44 -9.10 14.75
C VAL A 37 4.85 -7.86 15.43
N ALA A 38 3.52 -7.74 15.52
CA ALA A 38 2.86 -6.63 16.21
C ALA A 38 3.15 -6.65 17.73
N ASN A 39 3.10 -7.82 18.37
CA ASN A 39 3.40 -7.98 19.78
C ASN A 39 4.86 -7.64 20.09
N GLU A 40 5.82 -8.11 19.29
CA GLU A 40 7.23 -7.79 19.45
C GLU A 40 7.54 -6.29 19.25
N ALA A 41 6.83 -5.65 18.32
CA ALA A 41 6.99 -4.23 18.05
C ALA A 41 6.24 -3.34 19.07
N GLY A 42 5.25 -3.87 19.76
CA GLY A 42 4.36 -3.12 20.66
C GLY A 42 3.60 -2.00 19.93
N SER A 43 3.23 -2.23 18.67
CA SER A 43 2.63 -1.20 17.82
C SER A 43 1.62 -1.80 16.83
N ALA A 44 0.53 -1.09 16.62
CA ALA A 44 -0.47 -1.41 15.60
C ALA A 44 -0.09 -0.96 14.17
N CYS A 45 0.99 -0.21 14.03
CA CYS A 45 1.58 0.17 12.74
C CYS A 45 3.06 -0.20 12.73
N VAL A 46 3.40 -1.37 12.17
CA VAL A 46 4.77 -1.87 12.14
C VAL A 46 5.37 -1.66 10.76
N ARG A 47 6.57 -1.06 10.72
CA ARG A 47 7.35 -0.84 9.49
C ARG A 47 8.46 -1.86 9.36
N ASN A 48 8.99 -1.96 8.13
CA ASN A 48 10.13 -2.81 7.78
C ASN A 48 9.85 -4.29 8.07
N LEU A 49 8.69 -4.78 7.64
CA LEU A 49 8.25 -6.17 7.88
C LEU A 49 9.25 -7.18 7.31
N ASN A 50 9.82 -6.90 6.15
CA ASN A 50 10.77 -7.81 5.48
C ASN A 50 12.04 -8.05 6.31
N SER A 51 12.43 -7.13 7.18
CA SER A 51 13.54 -7.32 8.13
C SER A 51 13.12 -8.01 9.42
N ARG A 52 11.83 -8.08 9.72
CA ARG A 52 11.27 -8.64 10.96
C ARG A 52 10.73 -10.06 10.81
N SER A 53 10.43 -10.45 9.56
CA SER A 53 9.81 -11.75 9.27
C SER A 53 10.30 -12.28 7.94
N GLU A 54 10.84 -13.49 7.97
CA GLU A 54 11.20 -14.21 6.75
C GLU A 54 9.97 -14.55 5.92
N LEU A 55 8.87 -14.95 6.57
CA LEU A 55 7.61 -15.23 5.90
C LEU A 55 7.10 -14.01 5.11
N PHE A 56 7.15 -12.82 5.68
CA PHE A 56 6.71 -11.61 4.97
C PHE A 56 7.67 -11.20 3.86
N ARG A 57 8.97 -11.42 4.02
CA ARG A 57 9.96 -11.20 2.96
C ARG A 57 9.74 -12.15 1.77
N GLU A 58 9.48 -13.43 2.03
CA GLU A 58 9.15 -14.41 1.00
C GLU A 58 7.81 -14.10 0.34
N LEU A 59 6.78 -13.76 1.13
CA LEU A 59 5.47 -13.36 0.64
C LEU A 59 5.57 -12.17 -0.31
N SER A 60 6.27 -11.11 0.06
CA SER A 60 6.43 -9.89 -0.76
C SER A 60 7.12 -10.16 -2.11
N ASN A 61 7.84 -11.27 -2.24
CA ASN A 61 8.51 -11.71 -3.45
C ASN A 61 7.84 -12.93 -4.09
N SER A 62 6.68 -13.36 -3.60
CA SER A 62 6.02 -14.60 -4.04
C SER A 62 5.55 -14.55 -5.49
N PRO A 63 5.55 -15.70 -6.20
CA PRO A 63 4.99 -15.80 -7.54
C PRO A 63 3.52 -15.36 -7.60
N MET A 64 2.72 -15.65 -6.58
CA MET A 64 1.29 -15.29 -6.52
C MET A 64 1.07 -13.79 -6.63
N LEU A 65 1.87 -12.97 -5.92
CA LEU A 65 1.79 -11.51 -6.06
C LEU A 65 2.31 -11.04 -7.42
N ARG A 66 3.33 -11.71 -7.96
CA ARG A 66 3.89 -11.35 -9.28
C ARG A 66 2.91 -11.59 -10.43
N GLU A 67 2.06 -12.60 -10.34
CA GLU A 67 1.06 -12.93 -11.36
C GLU A 67 -0.03 -11.85 -11.49
N ILE A 68 -0.34 -11.14 -10.41
CA ILE A 68 -1.35 -10.08 -10.39
C ILE A 68 -0.77 -8.69 -10.68
N PHE A 69 0.56 -8.54 -10.74
CA PHE A 69 1.20 -7.27 -11.05
C PHE A 69 1.19 -6.96 -12.55
N PRO A 70 1.33 -5.67 -12.93
CA PRO A 70 1.66 -5.30 -14.31
C PRO A 70 2.91 -6.05 -14.79
N SER A 71 3.04 -6.21 -16.11
CA SER A 71 4.15 -6.97 -16.72
C SER A 71 5.55 -6.38 -16.49
N THR A 72 5.67 -5.23 -15.85
CA THR A 72 6.94 -4.57 -15.51
C THR A 72 7.60 -5.27 -14.32
N PRO A 73 8.90 -5.57 -14.38
CA PRO A 73 9.62 -6.07 -13.21
C PRO A 73 9.55 -5.09 -12.04
N LEU A 74 9.09 -5.56 -10.88
CA LEU A 74 8.97 -4.78 -9.66
C LEU A 74 9.74 -5.44 -8.52
N SER A 75 10.34 -4.64 -7.66
CA SER A 75 10.96 -5.06 -6.39
C SER A 75 10.23 -4.43 -5.22
N THR A 76 10.11 -5.16 -4.11
CA THR A 76 9.57 -4.61 -2.86
C THR A 76 10.52 -3.54 -2.34
N VAL A 77 10.00 -2.36 -2.05
CA VAL A 77 10.79 -1.20 -1.58
C VAL A 77 10.37 -0.69 -0.20
N ARG A 78 9.20 -1.15 0.28
CA ARG A 78 8.69 -0.83 1.61
C ARG A 78 7.65 -1.86 2.04
N SER A 79 7.62 -2.17 3.35
CA SER A 79 6.70 -3.14 3.91
C SER A 79 6.14 -2.69 5.27
N LEU A 80 4.80 -2.79 5.44
CA LEU A 80 4.11 -2.35 6.66
C LEU A 80 3.01 -3.35 7.05
N LEU A 81 2.76 -3.43 8.36
CA LEU A 81 1.54 -3.99 8.92
C LEU A 81 0.67 -2.85 9.48
N PHE A 82 -0.58 -2.83 9.10
CA PHE A 82 -1.62 -2.05 9.76
C PHE A 82 -2.55 -2.99 10.51
N ASP A 83 -2.56 -2.87 11.84
CA ASP A 83 -3.32 -3.72 12.74
C ASP A 83 -4.28 -2.86 13.58
N LYS A 84 -5.42 -2.53 13.01
CA LYS A 84 -6.46 -1.80 13.76
C LYS A 84 -7.22 -2.75 14.68
N THR A 85 -7.30 -2.35 15.95
CA THR A 85 -8.04 -3.03 17.00
C THR A 85 -9.09 -2.09 17.58
N PRO A 86 -10.03 -2.59 18.42
CA PRO A 86 -10.96 -1.71 19.13
C PRO A 86 -10.26 -0.63 19.98
N GLN A 87 -9.05 -0.95 20.51
CA GLN A 87 -8.26 -0.03 21.35
C GLN A 87 -7.42 0.95 20.51
N GLU A 88 -6.94 0.48 19.35
CA GLU A 88 -6.15 1.27 18.43
C GLU A 88 -6.87 1.42 17.07
N ASN A 89 -7.81 2.36 17.03
CA ASN A 89 -8.71 2.61 15.92
C ASN A 89 -8.64 4.08 15.49
N TRP A 90 -7.82 4.38 14.50
CA TRP A 90 -7.58 5.74 13.99
C TRP A 90 -8.18 5.95 12.60
N PRO A 91 -8.67 7.15 12.26
CA PRO A 91 -9.00 7.50 10.89
C PRO A 91 -7.72 7.83 10.12
N VAL A 92 -7.79 7.75 8.82
CA VAL A 92 -6.79 8.30 7.91
C VAL A 92 -7.52 9.22 6.94
N ASP A 93 -7.20 10.51 6.99
CA ASP A 93 -7.81 11.53 6.15
C ASP A 93 -7.45 11.31 4.67
N TRP A 94 -8.14 11.98 3.77
CA TRP A 94 -7.88 11.92 2.35
C TRP A 94 -6.45 12.35 2.02
N HIS A 95 -5.68 11.48 1.36
CA HIS A 95 -4.29 11.73 1.01
C HIS A 95 -3.85 10.87 -0.17
N GLN A 96 -2.68 11.16 -0.69
CA GLN A 96 -1.90 10.33 -1.63
C GLN A 96 -0.65 9.84 -0.90
N ASP A 97 -0.15 8.65 -1.24
CA ASP A 97 1.12 8.13 -0.72
C ASP A 97 2.29 8.75 -1.49
N LEU A 98 2.75 9.91 -1.05
CA LEU A 98 3.75 10.71 -1.76
C LEU A 98 5.19 10.45 -1.30
N THR A 99 5.40 9.63 -0.26
CA THR A 99 6.72 9.45 0.35
C THR A 99 7.29 8.07 0.08
N ILE A 100 8.59 8.03 -0.23
CA ILE A 100 9.40 6.82 -0.33
C ILE A 100 10.34 6.70 0.86
N ALA A 101 10.81 5.49 1.16
CA ALA A 101 11.81 5.19 2.19
C ALA A 101 13.17 4.90 1.55
N THR A 102 14.24 5.57 2.04
CA THR A 102 15.60 5.43 1.51
C THR A 102 16.61 5.10 2.62
N LYS A 103 17.78 4.56 2.24
CA LYS A 103 18.86 4.27 3.20
C LYS A 103 19.50 5.53 3.79
N SER A 104 19.46 6.64 3.05
CA SER A 104 20.05 7.92 3.47
C SER A 104 19.32 9.10 2.87
N GLU A 105 19.40 10.24 3.55
CA GLU A 105 18.97 11.53 3.03
C GLU A 105 20.06 12.09 2.11
N ILE A 106 19.72 12.32 0.85
CA ILE A 106 20.62 12.91 -0.14
C ILE A 106 19.85 13.99 -0.88
N CYS A 107 20.42 15.19 -0.99
CA CYS A 107 19.81 16.28 -1.76
C CYS A 107 19.79 15.92 -3.24
N CYS A 108 18.60 15.59 -3.73
CA CYS A 108 18.30 15.28 -5.13
C CYS A 108 17.17 16.16 -5.61
N GLU A 109 17.26 16.65 -6.85
CA GLU A 109 16.20 17.42 -7.47
C GLU A 109 14.91 16.60 -7.54
N GLY A 110 13.78 17.20 -7.18
CA GLY A 110 12.47 16.56 -7.16
C GLY A 110 12.18 15.70 -5.93
N TYR A 111 13.16 15.46 -5.04
CA TYR A 111 12.98 14.72 -3.79
C TYR A 111 12.93 15.67 -2.59
N GLY A 112 11.91 15.48 -1.76
CA GLY A 112 11.71 16.29 -0.54
C GLY A 112 10.35 16.99 -0.52
N PRO A 113 9.92 17.49 0.65
CA PRO A 113 10.68 17.57 1.90
C PRO A 113 11.02 16.19 2.49
N TRP A 114 12.11 16.16 3.28
CA TRP A 114 12.57 14.98 3.98
C TRP A 114 11.98 14.91 5.40
N THR A 115 11.75 13.70 5.86
CA THR A 115 11.30 13.38 7.22
C THR A 115 11.97 12.08 7.68
N VAL A 116 12.02 11.84 8.99
CA VAL A 116 12.51 10.58 9.55
C VAL A 116 11.37 9.89 10.28
N LYS A 117 11.12 8.62 9.96
CA LYS A 117 10.11 7.77 10.62
C LYS A 117 10.80 6.47 11.08
N ASP A 118 10.76 6.19 12.37
CA ASP A 118 11.41 5.02 12.97
C ASP A 118 12.91 4.90 12.58
N GLY A 119 13.62 6.04 12.54
CA GLY A 119 15.03 6.10 12.18
C GLY A 119 15.33 6.01 10.67
N VAL A 120 14.31 5.86 9.82
CA VAL A 120 14.45 5.73 8.36
C VAL A 120 14.15 7.06 7.67
N PRO A 121 15.03 7.56 6.79
CA PRO A 121 14.76 8.74 5.97
C PRO A 121 13.62 8.49 4.98
N HIS A 122 12.71 9.44 4.89
CA HIS A 122 11.61 9.45 3.93
C HIS A 122 11.61 10.78 3.17
N ALA A 123 11.42 10.71 1.85
CA ALA A 123 11.29 11.89 1.01
C ALA A 123 9.96 11.86 0.24
N HIS A 124 9.35 13.02 0.02
CA HIS A 124 8.41 13.12 -1.09
C HIS A 124 9.16 12.82 -2.39
N ALA A 125 8.57 11.99 -3.24
CA ALA A 125 9.19 11.54 -4.48
C ALA A 125 8.56 12.24 -5.70
N PRO A 126 9.28 12.33 -6.84
CA PRO A 126 8.72 12.85 -8.08
C PRO A 126 7.47 12.06 -8.53
N VAL A 127 6.53 12.74 -9.17
CA VAL A 127 5.30 12.10 -9.71
C VAL A 127 5.65 10.99 -10.69
N ASP A 128 6.66 11.19 -11.53
CA ASP A 128 7.11 10.20 -12.51
C ASP A 128 7.59 8.90 -11.87
N LEU A 129 8.22 8.97 -10.70
CA LEU A 129 8.57 7.78 -9.92
C LEU A 129 7.32 7.12 -9.32
N LEU A 130 6.48 7.92 -8.64
CA LEU A 130 5.27 7.41 -7.98
C LEU A 130 4.28 6.77 -8.96
N SER A 131 4.20 7.27 -10.20
CA SER A 131 3.35 6.71 -11.25
C SER A 131 3.78 5.33 -11.74
N GLN A 132 5.03 4.95 -11.50
CA GLN A 132 5.58 3.62 -11.83
C GLN A 132 5.49 2.63 -10.67
N MET A 133 5.11 3.10 -9.49
CA MET A 133 4.99 2.28 -8.28
C MET A 133 3.60 1.65 -8.17
N VAL A 134 3.56 0.52 -7.49
CA VAL A 134 2.33 -0.20 -7.15
C VAL A 134 2.38 -0.58 -5.69
N THR A 135 1.25 -0.44 -5.02
CA THR A 135 1.04 -0.91 -3.66
C THR A 135 0.12 -2.13 -3.69
N ALA A 136 0.54 -3.22 -3.03
CA ALA A 136 -0.31 -4.38 -2.76
C ALA A 136 -0.73 -4.38 -1.28
N ARG A 137 -2.03 -4.44 -1.04
CA ARG A 137 -2.63 -4.52 0.30
C ARG A 137 -3.30 -5.88 0.44
N ILE A 138 -2.71 -6.78 1.23
CA ILE A 138 -3.23 -8.12 1.50
C ILE A 138 -4.12 -8.03 2.73
N HIS A 139 -5.38 -8.39 2.56
CA HIS A 139 -6.37 -8.35 3.63
C HIS A 139 -6.37 -9.65 4.41
N LEU A 140 -6.05 -9.58 5.70
CA LEU A 140 -6.07 -10.75 6.58
C LEU A 140 -7.41 -10.90 7.33
N ASP A 141 -8.19 -9.83 7.44
CA ASP A 141 -9.49 -9.81 8.08
C ASP A 141 -10.54 -9.18 7.15
N PRO A 142 -11.83 -9.47 7.34
CA PRO A 142 -12.90 -8.85 6.56
C PRO A 142 -12.84 -7.33 6.69
N THR A 143 -12.95 -6.65 5.57
CA THR A 143 -12.85 -5.18 5.49
C THR A 143 -14.01 -4.67 4.67
N ASP A 144 -14.98 -4.07 5.34
CA ASP A 144 -16.19 -3.46 4.78
C ASP A 144 -16.32 -1.99 5.20
N ALA A 145 -17.41 -1.35 4.82
CA ALA A 145 -17.66 0.05 5.13
C ALA A 145 -17.71 0.30 6.66
N GLU A 146 -18.21 -0.64 7.46
CA GLU A 146 -18.31 -0.53 8.92
C GLU A 146 -16.97 -0.78 9.61
N ASN A 147 -16.12 -1.66 9.03
CA ASN A 147 -14.78 -1.94 9.53
C ASN A 147 -13.70 -1.02 8.90
N GLY A 148 -14.11 0.13 8.36
CA GLY A 148 -13.21 1.17 7.85
C GLY A 148 -12.42 0.72 6.62
N ALA A 149 -13.07 0.08 5.65
CA ALA A 149 -12.48 -0.21 4.34
C ALA A 149 -11.88 1.04 3.70
N LEU A 150 -10.86 0.84 2.88
CA LEU A 150 -10.26 1.92 2.12
C LEU A 150 -11.30 2.51 1.17
N MET A 151 -11.41 3.83 1.17
CA MET A 151 -12.15 4.59 0.15
C MET A 151 -11.14 5.19 -0.81
N VAL A 152 -11.41 5.10 -2.10
CA VAL A 152 -10.57 5.64 -3.16
C VAL A 152 -11.39 6.51 -4.10
N VAL A 153 -10.73 7.47 -4.75
CA VAL A 153 -11.35 8.25 -5.85
C VAL A 153 -10.81 7.68 -7.16
N PRO A 154 -11.62 6.90 -7.92
CA PRO A 154 -11.19 6.29 -9.18
C PRO A 154 -10.64 7.33 -10.16
N GLY A 155 -9.53 7.01 -10.84
CA GLY A 155 -8.90 7.87 -11.84
C GLY A 155 -8.08 9.04 -11.27
N SER A 156 -8.15 9.32 -9.96
CA SER A 156 -7.45 10.46 -9.34
C SER A 156 -5.92 10.37 -9.43
N HIS A 157 -5.36 9.16 -9.58
CA HIS A 157 -3.92 8.95 -9.78
C HIS A 157 -3.37 9.60 -11.05
N GLN A 158 -4.23 9.82 -12.07
CA GLN A 158 -3.86 10.48 -13.32
C GLN A 158 -3.71 12.00 -13.18
N MET A 159 -4.16 12.57 -12.06
CA MET A 159 -4.05 14.02 -11.78
C MET A 159 -2.67 14.42 -11.23
N GLY A 160 -1.74 13.48 -11.08
CA GLY A 160 -0.48 13.74 -10.41
C GLY A 160 -0.67 14.07 -8.92
N ARG A 161 0.08 15.06 -8.40
CA ARG A 161 -0.15 15.58 -7.04
C ARG A 161 -1.39 16.45 -7.00
N ILE A 162 -2.32 16.09 -6.16
CA ILE A 162 -3.59 16.80 -6.00
C ILE A 162 -3.42 17.88 -4.93
N PRO A 163 -3.69 19.17 -5.28
CA PRO A 163 -3.72 20.26 -4.32
C PRO A 163 -4.79 20.03 -3.23
N SER A 164 -4.47 20.39 -2.00
CA SER A 164 -5.35 20.16 -0.84
C SER A 164 -6.74 20.80 -0.98
N GLU A 165 -6.82 21.94 -1.66
CA GLU A 165 -8.06 22.68 -1.93
C GLU A 165 -9.03 21.94 -2.86
N LEU A 166 -8.53 21.04 -3.71
CA LEU A 166 -9.36 20.24 -4.63
C LEU A 166 -9.88 18.94 -4.00
N ILE A 167 -9.29 18.49 -2.89
CA ILE A 167 -9.63 17.20 -2.28
C ILE A 167 -11.12 17.10 -1.96
N SER A 168 -11.69 18.12 -1.31
CA SER A 168 -13.11 18.12 -0.93
C SER A 168 -14.06 18.03 -2.12
N GLU A 169 -13.68 18.58 -3.26
CA GLU A 169 -14.51 18.59 -4.46
C GLU A 169 -14.59 17.20 -5.09
N ILE A 170 -13.43 16.51 -5.24
CA ILE A 170 -13.36 15.24 -5.97
C ILE A 170 -13.74 14.02 -5.13
N THR A 171 -13.76 14.12 -3.80
CA THR A 171 -14.06 12.98 -2.91
C THR A 171 -15.51 12.51 -2.95
N SER A 172 -16.42 13.31 -3.52
CA SER A 172 -17.83 12.92 -3.73
C SER A 172 -18.01 11.72 -4.66
N SER A 173 -17.03 11.43 -5.52
CA SER A 173 -17.03 10.29 -6.44
C SER A 173 -16.31 9.04 -5.89
N SER A 174 -16.00 9.03 -4.60
CA SER A 174 -15.25 7.94 -3.97
C SER A 174 -16.05 6.62 -3.94
N VAL A 175 -15.31 5.52 -4.02
CA VAL A 175 -15.84 4.15 -3.86
C VAL A 175 -15.16 3.46 -2.69
N THR A 176 -15.88 2.53 -2.04
CA THR A 176 -15.36 1.74 -0.93
C THR A 176 -14.79 0.42 -1.47
N CYS A 177 -13.54 0.13 -1.12
CA CYS A 177 -12.84 -1.10 -1.48
C CYS A 177 -13.11 -2.18 -0.41
N GLU A 178 -14.23 -2.87 -0.51
CA GLU A 178 -14.55 -3.99 0.39
C GLU A 178 -13.75 -5.22 -0.01
N CYS A 179 -13.09 -5.86 0.97
CA CYS A 179 -12.26 -7.03 0.78
C CYS A 179 -12.56 -8.11 1.81
N GLN A 180 -12.40 -9.36 1.41
CA GLN A 180 -12.43 -10.53 2.27
C GLN A 180 -11.00 -10.98 2.62
N PRO A 181 -10.81 -11.81 3.67
CA PRO A 181 -9.52 -12.42 3.95
C PRO A 181 -8.99 -13.16 2.73
N GLY A 182 -7.72 -12.92 2.38
CA GLY A 182 -7.09 -13.50 1.20
C GLY A 182 -7.21 -12.65 -0.08
N ASP A 183 -8.02 -11.60 -0.07
CA ASP A 183 -8.06 -10.64 -1.18
C ASP A 183 -6.84 -9.72 -1.17
N VAL A 184 -6.43 -9.29 -2.37
CA VAL A 184 -5.37 -8.30 -2.56
C VAL A 184 -5.92 -7.09 -3.31
N LEU A 185 -5.82 -5.92 -2.69
CA LEU A 185 -6.07 -4.65 -3.35
C LEU A 185 -4.74 -4.11 -3.89
N LEU A 186 -4.63 -4.02 -5.20
CA LEU A 186 -3.57 -3.25 -5.86
C LEU A 186 -4.00 -1.80 -6.02
N MET A 187 -3.09 -0.86 -5.79
CA MET A 187 -3.37 0.57 -5.97
C MET A 187 -2.13 1.35 -6.38
N SER A 188 -2.34 2.44 -7.12
CA SER A 188 -1.31 3.44 -7.36
C SER A 188 -1.07 4.26 -6.09
N PRO A 189 0.19 4.59 -5.72
CA PRO A 189 0.46 5.55 -4.64
C PRO A 189 -0.19 6.92 -4.85
N LEU A 190 -0.39 7.31 -6.11
CA LEU A 190 -1.01 8.58 -6.49
C LEU A 190 -2.54 8.59 -6.41
N ILE A 191 -3.20 7.45 -6.12
CA ILE A 191 -4.65 7.47 -5.95
C ILE A 191 -5.02 8.20 -4.67
N LEU A 192 -6.00 9.10 -4.74
CA LEU A 192 -6.53 9.76 -3.55
C LEU A 192 -7.36 8.77 -2.75
N HIS A 193 -6.98 8.55 -1.50
CA HIS A 193 -7.62 7.55 -0.65
C HIS A 193 -7.74 7.98 0.80
N SER A 194 -8.64 7.33 1.52
CA SER A 194 -8.88 7.54 2.95
C SER A 194 -9.38 6.26 3.62
N SER A 195 -9.39 6.23 4.95
CA SER A 195 -9.93 5.11 5.73
C SER A 195 -10.59 5.64 6.99
N ARG A 196 -11.87 5.37 7.17
CA ARG A 196 -12.60 5.75 8.39
C ARG A 196 -12.16 4.91 9.58
N LYS A 197 -12.51 5.37 10.78
CA LYS A 197 -12.52 4.51 11.96
C LYS A 197 -13.49 3.35 11.73
N SER A 198 -13.15 2.16 12.24
CA SER A 198 -14.13 1.09 12.37
C SER A 198 -15.22 1.52 13.34
N SER A 199 -16.46 1.31 12.99
CA SER A 199 -17.64 1.51 13.84
C SER A 199 -18.02 0.23 14.62
N ILE A 200 -17.41 -0.90 14.28
CA ILE A 200 -17.61 -2.21 14.90
C ILE A 200 -16.33 -2.65 15.63
N PRO A 201 -16.42 -3.44 16.70
CA PRO A 201 -15.27 -3.86 17.51
C PRO A 201 -14.48 -5.00 16.86
N ASN A 202 -14.25 -4.94 15.57
CA ASN A 202 -13.52 -5.96 14.83
C ASN A 202 -12.08 -5.54 14.57
N ARG A 203 -11.16 -6.52 14.64
CA ARG A 203 -9.78 -6.33 14.25
C ARG A 203 -9.66 -6.28 12.73
N ARG A 204 -8.68 -5.50 12.24
CA ARG A 204 -8.39 -5.38 10.82
C ARG A 204 -6.88 -5.31 10.58
N ARG A 205 -6.31 -6.45 10.16
CA ARG A 205 -4.90 -6.58 9.78
C ARG A 205 -4.75 -6.51 8.27
N ILE A 206 -3.85 -5.66 7.82
CA ILE A 206 -3.50 -5.49 6.41
C ILE A 206 -1.99 -5.48 6.29
N LEU A 207 -1.43 -6.39 5.47
CA LEU A 207 -0.06 -6.29 5.02
C LEU A 207 -0.01 -5.37 3.81
N HIS A 208 0.87 -4.38 3.86
CA HIS A 208 0.99 -3.34 2.84
C HIS A 208 2.42 -3.34 2.31
N PHE A 209 2.57 -3.70 1.05
CA PHE A 209 3.85 -3.76 0.35
C PHE A 209 3.86 -2.75 -0.80
N GLU A 210 4.88 -1.90 -0.83
CA GLU A 210 5.12 -0.97 -1.94
C GLU A 210 6.20 -1.53 -2.86
N TYR A 211 5.96 -1.41 -4.16
CA TYR A 211 6.82 -1.95 -5.21
C TYR A 211 7.19 -0.85 -6.19
N ALA A 212 8.44 -0.91 -6.66
CA ALA A 212 8.94 -0.01 -7.69
C ALA A 212 9.79 -0.78 -8.71
N PRO A 213 9.95 -0.25 -9.95
CA PRO A 213 10.95 -0.78 -10.87
C PRO A 213 12.36 -0.65 -10.25
N PRO A 214 13.23 -1.65 -10.42
CA PRO A 214 14.55 -1.67 -9.76
C PRO A 214 15.41 -0.41 -10.01
N ASN A 215 15.29 0.18 -11.20
CA ASN A 215 16.10 1.33 -11.64
C ASN A 215 15.32 2.65 -11.67
N ALA A 216 14.17 2.74 -10.99
CA ALA A 216 13.34 3.95 -11.03
C ALA A 216 13.82 5.05 -10.09
N LEU A 217 14.64 4.72 -9.08
CA LEU A 217 15.19 5.67 -8.12
C LEU A 217 16.38 6.43 -8.73
N ASP A 218 16.57 7.70 -8.32
CA ASP A 218 17.80 8.45 -8.66
C ASP A 218 19.04 7.63 -8.26
N SER A 219 20.04 7.57 -9.12
CA SER A 219 21.22 6.70 -8.94
C SER A 219 22.04 6.96 -7.68
N ARG A 220 21.86 8.12 -7.06
CA ARG A 220 22.50 8.51 -5.78
C ARG A 220 21.76 7.96 -4.57
N LEU A 221 20.49 7.60 -4.72
CA LEU A 221 19.65 7.08 -3.65
C LEU A 221 19.59 5.54 -3.69
N CYS A 222 19.34 4.96 -2.54
CA CYS A 222 19.06 3.54 -2.40
C CYS A 222 17.76 3.32 -1.64
N TRP A 223 16.93 2.41 -2.10
CA TRP A 223 15.75 1.98 -1.36
C TRP A 223 16.13 1.43 0.01
N HIS A 224 15.26 1.65 1.00
CA HIS A 224 15.53 1.17 2.36
C HIS A 224 15.47 -0.36 2.45
N GLU A 225 14.49 -0.99 1.81
CA GLU A 225 14.20 -2.43 1.92
C GLU A 225 14.58 -3.26 0.67
N ALA A 226 15.16 -2.68 -0.37
CA ALA A 226 15.58 -3.41 -1.57
C ALA A 226 17.06 -3.81 -1.53
#